data_e339001f935bae4987a07155ed4e59eb
#
_entry.id   e339001f935bae4987a07155ed4e59eb
#
_cell.length_a   1.000
_cell.length_b   1.000
_cell.length_c   1.000
_cell.angle_alpha   90.00
_cell.angle_beta   90.00
_cell.angle_gamma   90.00
#
_symmetry.space_group_name_H-M   'P 1'
#
loop_
_entity.id
_entity.type
_entity.pdbx_description
1 polymer ?
#
loop_
_entity_poly.entity_id
_entity_poly.type
_entity_poly.pdbx_seq_one_letter_code
_entity_poly.pdbx_strand_id
1 'polypeptide(L)'
;MNRTLTVGCLALLVLAAPAAAQTTPFTPDPVDLAGAKREGAVTWYTSTPIGTAQKIANLFQAETGIKVELFRSGGSAVLRRFMQEIDARRVIADVMTISDPAEVITLIKRDLVVPFRPRHFDKIRDEVKDPKGFHVAQRVNLVGIIARTDKGVALPKNWTDLVDPKYKGLLVMPDPSYTAIQLMVIGTLSRKYGWEFYEKLRANEIMIVQSHQQVSETLTRGERLIAAEGADQYAWLDRKAGHKIQTIWPTDGAFAIGAPTAVIKGAPHPNAGKALAEFMISDTVQKLLPGEGIYAGRSDVEPPAGNPPLGQIKLMSVDYDQIEKDAKNLKTRFNEIYQ
;
A
#
# COMPACT_ATOMS: atom_id res chain seq x y z
N MET A 1 -25.92 -58.21 -63.01
CA MET A 1 -24.78 -58.32 -62.12
C MET A 1 -24.22 -56.91 -61.93
N ASN A 2 -24.73 -56.16 -60.95
CA ASN A 2 -24.26 -54.82 -60.66
C ASN A 2 -23.40 -54.84 -59.38
N ARG A 3 -22.14 -54.43 -59.49
CA ARG A 3 -21.22 -54.24 -58.38
C ARG A 3 -21.20 -52.73 -58.03
N THR A 4 -21.73 -52.38 -56.93
CA THR A 4 -21.66 -51.05 -56.33
C THR A 4 -20.34 -50.92 -55.57
N LEU A 5 -19.47 -49.97 -55.95
CA LEU A 5 -18.28 -49.57 -55.21
C LEU A 5 -18.68 -48.51 -54.18
N THR A 6 -18.47 -48.80 -52.92
CA THR A 6 -18.61 -47.85 -51.82
C THR A 6 -17.26 -47.17 -51.58
N VAL A 7 -17.17 -45.84 -51.83
CA VAL A 7 -16.02 -45.03 -51.52
C VAL A 7 -16.15 -44.54 -50.08
N GLY A 8 -15.30 -44.99 -49.18
CA GLY A 8 -15.22 -44.51 -47.79
C GLY A 8 -14.38 -43.23 -47.73
N CYS A 9 -15.01 -42.11 -47.37
CA CYS A 9 -14.28 -40.86 -47.04
C CYS A 9 -13.73 -40.99 -45.62
N LEU A 10 -12.41 -41.04 -45.50
CA LEU A 10 -11.66 -40.91 -44.23
C LEU A 10 -11.55 -39.43 -43.90
N ALA A 11 -12.30 -38.93 -42.88
CA ALA A 11 -12.16 -37.57 -42.38
C ALA A 11 -10.95 -37.53 -41.41
N LEU A 12 -9.87 -36.87 -41.78
CA LEU A 12 -8.77 -36.54 -40.86
C LEU A 12 -9.22 -35.42 -39.94
N LEU A 13 -9.44 -35.73 -38.64
CA LEU A 13 -9.55 -34.72 -37.58
C LEU A 13 -8.14 -34.21 -37.28
N VAL A 14 -7.84 -32.98 -37.72
CA VAL A 14 -6.66 -32.24 -37.27
C VAL A 14 -6.99 -31.64 -35.89
N LEU A 15 -6.47 -32.25 -34.85
CA LEU A 15 -6.46 -31.66 -33.49
C LEU A 15 -5.52 -30.47 -33.50
N ALA A 16 -6.05 -29.26 -33.53
CA ALA A 16 -5.29 -28.04 -33.29
C ALA A 16 -4.91 -28.03 -31.80
N ALA A 17 -3.61 -28.23 -31.50
CA ALA A 17 -3.05 -27.99 -30.18
C ALA A 17 -3.20 -26.48 -29.84
N PRO A 18 -3.63 -26.11 -28.61
CA PRO A 18 -3.65 -24.72 -28.21
C PRO A 18 -2.22 -24.16 -28.29
N ALA A 19 -2.03 -23.13 -29.09
CA ALA A 19 -0.78 -22.37 -29.12
C ALA A 19 -0.55 -21.79 -27.72
N ALA A 20 0.44 -22.30 -27.00
CA ALA A 20 0.90 -21.70 -25.76
C ALA A 20 1.33 -20.28 -26.11
N ALA A 21 0.64 -19.29 -25.53
CA ALA A 21 1.02 -17.89 -25.66
C ALA A 21 2.45 -17.76 -25.15
N GLN A 22 3.40 -17.53 -26.06
CA GLN A 22 4.77 -17.23 -25.70
C GLN A 22 4.75 -15.88 -25.00
N THR A 23 4.83 -15.89 -23.67
CA THR A 23 5.06 -14.67 -22.88
C THR A 23 6.43 -14.15 -23.27
N THR A 24 6.46 -13.03 -24.00
CA THR A 24 7.71 -12.31 -24.26
C THR A 24 8.38 -12.01 -22.91
N PRO A 25 9.68 -12.35 -22.76
CA PRO A 25 10.39 -12.06 -21.52
C PRO A 25 10.29 -10.56 -21.20
N PHE A 26 10.01 -10.24 -19.93
CA PHE A 26 9.97 -8.85 -19.46
C PHE A 26 11.37 -8.21 -19.62
N THR A 27 11.42 -7.02 -20.24
CA THR A 27 12.64 -6.23 -20.38
C THR A 27 12.49 -4.98 -19.50
N PRO A 28 13.35 -4.80 -18.47
CA PRO A 28 13.33 -3.60 -17.65
C PRO A 28 13.77 -2.36 -18.41
N ASP A 29 13.27 -1.19 -17.98
CA ASP A 29 13.75 0.08 -18.51
C ASP A 29 15.18 0.35 -18.00
N PRO A 30 16.06 0.95 -18.83
CA PRO A 30 17.45 1.16 -18.45
C PRO A 30 17.58 2.23 -17.36
N VAL A 31 18.56 2.04 -16.47
CA VAL A 31 18.99 3.03 -15.47
C VAL A 31 20.40 3.52 -15.83
N ASP A 32 20.55 4.82 -16.09
CA ASP A 32 21.86 5.46 -16.24
C ASP A 32 22.47 5.77 -14.85
N LEU A 33 23.12 4.77 -14.24
CA LEU A 33 23.77 4.94 -12.96
C LEU A 33 24.93 5.94 -13.00
N ALA A 34 25.63 6.06 -14.13
CA ALA A 34 26.70 7.04 -14.28
C ALA A 34 26.12 8.47 -14.32
N GLY A 35 25.00 8.67 -15.02
CA GLY A 35 24.24 9.92 -14.99
C GLY A 35 23.74 10.24 -13.59
N ALA A 36 23.16 9.28 -12.89
CA ALA A 36 22.69 9.43 -11.52
C ALA A 36 23.82 9.85 -10.55
N LYS A 37 25.00 9.26 -10.68
CA LYS A 37 26.17 9.66 -9.90
C LYS A 37 26.67 11.07 -10.21
N ARG A 38 26.54 11.53 -11.47
CA ARG A 38 26.88 12.94 -11.81
C ARG A 38 25.85 13.92 -11.24
N GLU A 39 24.58 13.52 -11.14
CA GLU A 39 23.53 14.31 -10.46
C GLU A 39 23.83 14.44 -8.96
N GLY A 40 24.43 13.43 -8.34
CA GLY A 40 25.00 13.45 -6.98
C GLY A 40 24.01 13.38 -5.83
N ALA A 41 22.74 13.66 -6.08
CA ALA A 41 21.69 13.62 -5.07
C ALA A 41 20.34 13.14 -5.67
N VAL A 42 19.44 12.72 -4.79
CA VAL A 42 18.04 12.40 -5.12
C VAL A 42 17.14 12.84 -3.99
N THR A 43 16.07 13.56 -4.31
CA THR A 43 15.06 14.00 -3.34
C THR A 43 13.91 13.00 -3.30
N TRP A 44 13.76 12.32 -2.17
CA TRP A 44 12.71 11.35 -1.94
C TRP A 44 11.62 11.88 -1.02
N TYR A 45 10.42 12.07 -1.57
CA TYR A 45 9.21 12.41 -0.83
C TYR A 45 8.46 11.14 -0.44
N THR A 46 8.20 10.94 0.88
CA THR A 46 7.65 9.65 1.30
C THR A 46 6.76 9.71 2.54
N SER A 47 5.79 8.79 2.58
CA SER A 47 5.04 8.43 3.78
C SER A 47 5.57 7.15 4.47
N THR A 48 6.69 6.59 4.00
CA THR A 48 7.33 5.45 4.66
C THR A 48 7.69 5.81 6.11
N PRO A 49 7.50 4.93 7.10
CA PRO A 49 7.92 5.19 8.47
C PRO A 49 9.37 5.66 8.54
N ILE A 50 9.63 6.69 9.35
CA ILE A 50 10.91 7.41 9.31
C ILE A 50 12.13 6.51 9.50
N GLY A 51 12.06 5.55 10.44
CA GLY A 51 13.16 4.61 10.68
C GLY A 51 13.47 3.73 9.46
N THR A 52 12.45 3.21 8.79
CA THR A 52 12.58 2.39 7.58
C THR A 52 13.08 3.25 6.41
N ALA A 53 12.52 4.46 6.24
CA ALA A 53 12.94 5.38 5.18
C ALA A 53 14.42 5.75 5.31
N GLN A 54 14.88 6.04 6.52
CA GLN A 54 16.28 6.35 6.78
C GLN A 54 17.22 5.16 6.50
N LYS A 55 16.80 3.93 6.88
CA LYS A 55 17.56 2.71 6.55
C LYS A 55 17.72 2.54 5.04
N ILE A 56 16.64 2.69 4.30
CA ILE A 56 16.65 2.59 2.83
C ILE A 56 17.55 3.66 2.21
N ALA A 57 17.43 4.92 2.66
CA ALA A 57 18.26 6.03 2.20
C ALA A 57 19.75 5.77 2.45
N ASN A 58 20.10 5.30 3.64
CA ASN A 58 21.48 4.98 3.99
C ASN A 58 22.05 3.83 3.15
N LEU A 59 21.25 2.77 2.91
CA LEU A 59 21.65 1.65 2.05
C LEU A 59 21.86 2.10 0.61
N PHE A 60 20.96 2.90 0.06
CA PHE A 60 21.11 3.44 -1.29
C PHE A 60 22.39 4.30 -1.42
N GLN A 61 22.61 5.20 -0.46
CA GLN A 61 23.80 6.03 -0.45
C GLN A 61 25.08 5.21 -0.31
N ALA A 62 25.09 4.18 0.54
CA ALA A 62 26.25 3.29 0.71
C ALA A 62 26.56 2.50 -0.57
N GLU A 63 25.54 2.02 -1.30
CA GLU A 63 25.70 1.21 -2.51
C GLU A 63 26.08 2.07 -3.73
N THR A 64 25.53 3.29 -3.84
CA THR A 64 25.64 4.10 -5.05
C THR A 64 26.57 5.32 -4.93
N GLY A 65 26.78 5.81 -3.72
CA GLY A 65 27.43 7.10 -3.44
C GLY A 65 26.53 8.32 -3.67
N ILE A 66 25.25 8.13 -4.04
CA ILE A 66 24.30 9.21 -4.31
C ILE A 66 23.60 9.59 -3.01
N LYS A 67 23.63 10.88 -2.63
CA LYS A 67 22.98 11.40 -1.43
C LYS A 67 21.45 11.32 -1.56
N VAL A 68 20.76 10.86 -0.52
CA VAL A 68 19.29 10.90 -0.47
C VAL A 68 18.87 12.09 0.41
N GLU A 69 18.13 13.01 -0.20
CA GLU A 69 17.44 14.08 0.51
C GLU A 69 16.02 13.64 0.83
N LEU A 70 15.77 13.33 2.10
CA LEU A 70 14.53 12.72 2.55
C LEU A 70 13.56 13.77 3.09
N PHE A 71 12.39 13.88 2.45
CA PHE A 71 11.24 14.55 3.03
C PHE A 71 10.18 13.51 3.43
N ARG A 72 9.97 13.35 4.73
CA ARG A 72 8.99 12.41 5.28
C ARG A 72 7.84 13.14 5.99
N SER A 73 6.60 12.83 5.57
CA SER A 73 5.38 13.27 6.25
C SER A 73 4.24 12.25 6.02
N GLY A 74 3.04 12.50 6.51
CA GLY A 74 1.85 11.74 6.11
C GLY A 74 1.55 11.91 4.61
N GLY A 75 0.97 10.89 3.97
CA GLY A 75 0.76 10.87 2.52
C GLY A 75 0.07 12.12 1.97
N SER A 76 -1.03 12.54 2.60
CA SER A 76 -1.74 13.76 2.20
C SER A 76 -0.90 15.05 2.36
N ALA A 77 0.01 15.11 3.34
CA ALA A 77 0.90 16.27 3.51
C ALA A 77 2.03 16.28 2.47
N VAL A 78 2.57 15.09 2.13
CA VAL A 78 3.54 14.91 1.04
C VAL A 78 2.94 15.41 -0.27
N LEU A 79 1.73 14.96 -0.60
CA LEU A 79 1.05 15.37 -1.83
C LEU A 79 0.76 16.88 -1.85
N ARG A 80 0.23 17.44 -0.77
CA ARG A 80 -0.03 18.90 -0.71
C ARG A 80 1.24 19.70 -0.97
N ARG A 81 2.37 19.33 -0.37
CA ARG A 81 3.66 19.99 -0.63
C ARG A 81 4.06 19.88 -2.10
N PHE A 82 3.99 18.69 -2.67
CA PHE A 82 4.31 18.48 -4.08
C PHE A 82 3.41 19.31 -5.01
N MET A 83 2.10 19.38 -4.72
CA MET A 83 1.18 20.21 -5.51
C MET A 83 1.52 21.70 -5.42
N GLN A 84 1.95 22.21 -4.27
CA GLN A 84 2.42 23.59 -4.12
C GLN A 84 3.68 23.86 -4.97
N GLU A 85 4.58 22.89 -5.10
CA GLU A 85 5.76 22.97 -5.97
C GLU A 85 5.36 23.03 -7.45
N ILE A 86 4.38 22.22 -7.86
CA ILE A 86 3.80 22.26 -9.21
C ILE A 86 3.19 23.63 -9.51
N ASP A 87 2.37 24.16 -8.61
CA ASP A 87 1.74 25.46 -8.76
C ASP A 87 2.76 26.60 -8.81
N ALA A 88 3.85 26.49 -8.02
CA ALA A 88 4.98 27.40 -8.04
C ALA A 88 5.93 27.20 -9.24
N ARG A 89 5.69 26.19 -10.11
CA ARG A 89 6.58 25.77 -11.22
C ARG A 89 8.01 25.47 -10.76
N ARG A 90 8.15 24.93 -9.56
CA ARG A 90 9.45 24.58 -8.95
C ARG A 90 9.38 23.19 -8.35
N VAL A 91 9.54 22.18 -9.18
CA VAL A 91 9.61 20.77 -8.76
C VAL A 91 10.92 20.54 -8.00
N ILE A 92 10.84 19.93 -6.82
CA ILE A 92 11.98 19.56 -5.97
C ILE A 92 12.08 18.04 -5.84
N ALA A 93 10.94 17.34 -5.78
CA ALA A 93 10.90 15.90 -5.63
C ALA A 93 11.38 15.19 -6.91
N ASP A 94 12.20 14.15 -6.75
CA ASP A 94 12.60 13.26 -7.84
C ASP A 94 11.78 11.97 -7.84
N VAL A 95 11.49 11.45 -6.64
CA VAL A 95 10.73 10.22 -6.41
C VAL A 95 9.73 10.45 -5.29
N MET A 96 8.52 9.92 -5.47
CA MET A 96 7.50 9.91 -4.43
C MET A 96 7.10 8.47 -4.10
N THR A 97 7.02 8.16 -2.78
CA THR A 97 6.46 6.90 -2.28
C THR A 97 5.42 7.22 -1.22
N ILE A 98 4.14 7.07 -1.55
CA ILE A 98 3.03 7.36 -0.63
C ILE A 98 2.07 6.17 -0.54
N SER A 99 1.45 5.98 0.63
CA SER A 99 0.45 4.93 0.84
C SER A 99 -0.93 5.39 0.39
N ASP A 100 -1.00 5.89 -0.83
CA ASP A 100 -2.21 6.46 -1.43
C ASP A 100 -2.25 6.17 -2.95
N PRO A 101 -2.71 4.98 -3.34
CA PRO A 101 -2.85 4.65 -4.76
C PRO A 101 -3.82 5.58 -5.51
N ALA A 102 -4.87 6.07 -4.85
CA ALA A 102 -5.85 6.97 -5.47
C ALA A 102 -5.22 8.29 -5.90
N GLU A 103 -4.38 8.87 -5.05
CA GLU A 103 -3.68 10.13 -5.36
C GLU A 103 -2.62 9.95 -6.45
N VAL A 104 -1.95 8.79 -6.50
CA VAL A 104 -1.01 8.51 -7.60
C VAL A 104 -1.73 8.40 -8.95
N ILE A 105 -2.95 7.87 -8.98
CA ILE A 105 -3.81 7.89 -10.17
C ILE A 105 -4.06 9.35 -10.62
N THR A 106 -4.30 10.27 -9.68
CA THR A 106 -4.44 11.70 -9.98
C THR A 106 -3.17 12.30 -10.57
N LEU A 107 -1.99 11.94 -10.05
CA LEU A 107 -0.71 12.39 -10.62
C LEU A 107 -0.52 11.88 -12.05
N ILE A 108 -0.91 10.63 -12.34
CA ILE A 108 -0.87 10.06 -13.70
C ILE A 108 -1.80 10.83 -14.64
N LYS A 109 -3.07 11.06 -14.22
CA LYS A 109 -4.05 11.82 -15.02
C LYS A 109 -3.61 13.25 -15.32
N ARG A 110 -2.81 13.86 -14.43
CA ARG A 110 -2.23 15.20 -14.60
C ARG A 110 -0.89 15.22 -15.31
N ASP A 111 -0.39 14.07 -15.78
CA ASP A 111 0.90 13.95 -16.48
C ASP A 111 2.11 14.44 -15.64
N LEU A 112 2.08 14.16 -14.32
CA LEU A 112 3.10 14.58 -13.36
C LEU A 112 4.11 13.49 -13.01
N VAL A 113 3.95 12.28 -13.53
CA VAL A 113 4.85 11.14 -13.32
C VAL A 113 5.24 10.52 -14.66
N VAL A 114 6.38 9.86 -14.71
CA VAL A 114 6.86 9.16 -15.91
C VAL A 114 6.78 7.65 -15.72
N PRO A 115 6.48 6.88 -16.76
CA PRO A 115 6.53 5.43 -16.67
C PRO A 115 7.98 4.98 -16.49
N PHE A 116 8.17 4.03 -15.58
CA PHE A 116 9.45 3.38 -15.35
C PHE A 116 9.21 1.97 -14.80
N ARG A 117 9.71 0.95 -15.51
CA ARG A 117 9.58 -0.46 -15.11
C ARG A 117 10.94 -0.97 -14.63
N PRO A 118 11.16 -1.01 -13.30
CA PRO A 118 12.44 -1.46 -12.72
C PRO A 118 12.69 -2.94 -13.00
N ARG A 119 13.92 -3.41 -12.74
CA ARG A 119 14.41 -4.76 -13.03
C ARG A 119 13.51 -5.89 -12.52
N HIS A 120 12.87 -5.75 -11.39
CA HIS A 120 11.99 -6.75 -10.79
C HIS A 120 10.50 -6.37 -10.90
N PHE A 121 10.14 -5.63 -11.92
CA PHE A 121 8.74 -5.21 -12.14
C PHE A 121 7.79 -6.41 -12.31
N ASP A 122 8.24 -7.47 -12.95
CA ASP A 122 7.51 -8.73 -13.13
C ASP A 122 7.23 -9.48 -11.82
N LYS A 123 8.06 -9.24 -10.78
CA LYS A 123 7.89 -9.83 -9.45
C LYS A 123 6.97 -9.03 -8.54
N ILE A 124 6.63 -7.80 -8.90
CA ILE A 124 5.66 -6.99 -8.14
C ILE A 124 4.28 -7.59 -8.34
N ARG A 125 3.52 -7.70 -7.24
CA ARG A 125 2.14 -8.17 -7.25
C ARG A 125 1.29 -7.33 -8.19
N ASP A 126 0.46 -7.97 -9.00
CA ASP A 126 -0.34 -7.29 -10.02
C ASP A 126 -1.31 -6.27 -9.42
N GLU A 127 -1.83 -6.55 -8.22
CA GLU A 127 -2.79 -5.70 -7.53
C GLU A 127 -2.19 -4.36 -7.05
N VAL A 128 -0.86 -4.23 -7.06
CA VAL A 128 -0.16 -3.07 -6.49
C VAL A 128 0.87 -2.44 -7.43
N LYS A 129 0.73 -2.66 -8.74
CA LYS A 129 1.51 -1.97 -9.77
C LYS A 129 0.62 -1.44 -10.89
N ASP A 130 1.06 -0.39 -11.56
CA ASP A 130 0.47 0.04 -12.82
C ASP A 130 1.08 -0.78 -13.97
N PRO A 131 0.29 -1.46 -14.81
CA PRO A 131 0.83 -2.28 -15.91
C PRO A 131 1.67 -1.49 -16.93
N LYS A 132 1.43 -0.18 -17.04
CA LYS A 132 2.19 0.72 -17.91
C LYS A 132 3.47 1.25 -17.26
N GLY A 133 3.69 0.93 -15.97
CA GLY A 133 4.90 1.30 -15.23
C GLY A 133 4.88 2.69 -14.61
N PHE A 134 3.74 3.37 -14.52
CA PHE A 134 3.69 4.67 -13.87
C PHE A 134 3.98 4.61 -12.37
N HIS A 135 3.75 3.46 -11.74
CA HIS A 135 4.16 3.20 -10.37
C HIS A 135 4.35 1.71 -10.09
N VAL A 136 5.10 1.42 -9.05
CA VAL A 136 5.22 0.11 -8.41
C VAL A 136 5.11 0.27 -6.91
N ALA A 137 4.41 -0.63 -6.24
CA ALA A 137 4.39 -0.57 -4.79
C ALA A 137 5.71 -1.09 -4.21
N GLN A 138 6.39 -0.22 -3.45
CA GLN A 138 7.54 -0.63 -2.64
C GLN A 138 7.11 -1.64 -1.57
N ARG A 139 5.94 -1.45 -0.97
CA ARG A 139 5.39 -2.25 0.12
C ARG A 139 3.87 -2.33 0.04
N VAL A 140 3.31 -3.26 0.80
CA VAL A 140 1.87 -3.38 1.02
C VAL A 140 1.57 -3.11 2.49
N ASN A 141 0.66 -2.17 2.75
CA ASN A 141 0.18 -1.87 4.09
C ASN A 141 -1.06 -2.73 4.36
N LEU A 142 -0.99 -3.58 5.38
CA LEU A 142 -2.14 -4.35 5.81
C LEU A 142 -2.87 -3.63 6.95
N VAL A 143 -4.19 -3.53 6.83
CA VAL A 143 -5.06 -2.98 7.86
C VAL A 143 -6.08 -4.04 8.27
N GLY A 144 -6.13 -4.28 9.56
CA GLY A 144 -7.08 -5.18 10.20
C GLY A 144 -7.56 -4.59 11.52
N ILE A 145 -8.16 -5.42 12.35
CA ILE A 145 -8.47 -5.07 13.71
C ILE A 145 -7.27 -5.45 14.58
N ILE A 146 -6.80 -4.55 15.45
CA ILE A 146 -5.70 -4.85 16.35
C ILE A 146 -6.22 -4.86 17.79
N ALA A 147 -5.90 -5.87 18.55
CA ALA A 147 -6.38 -5.99 19.92
C ALA A 147 -5.29 -6.41 20.91
N ARG A 148 -5.41 -5.91 22.14
CA ARG A 148 -4.67 -6.43 23.28
C ARG A 148 -5.25 -7.78 23.70
N THR A 149 -4.36 -8.74 23.99
CA THR A 149 -4.77 -10.11 24.37
C THR A 149 -4.62 -10.39 25.86
N ASP A 150 -4.04 -9.45 26.62
CA ASP A 150 -3.74 -9.58 28.04
C ASP A 150 -4.78 -8.92 28.97
N LYS A 151 -5.88 -8.40 28.41
CA LYS A 151 -6.89 -7.62 29.16
C LYS A 151 -8.25 -8.31 29.28
N GLY A 152 -8.37 -9.56 28.86
CA GLY A 152 -9.62 -10.33 28.95
C GLY A 152 -10.77 -9.82 28.08
N VAL A 153 -10.49 -8.97 27.09
CA VAL A 153 -11.51 -8.44 26.18
C VAL A 153 -11.87 -9.49 25.14
N ALA A 154 -13.15 -9.70 24.89
CA ALA A 154 -13.62 -10.55 23.81
C ALA A 154 -13.15 -10.00 22.46
N LEU A 155 -12.47 -10.84 21.68
CA LEU A 155 -11.90 -10.41 20.40
C LEU A 155 -12.99 -10.36 19.32
N PRO A 156 -13.10 -9.25 18.54
CA PRO A 156 -13.97 -9.19 17.38
C PRO A 156 -13.46 -10.12 16.26
N LYS A 157 -14.36 -10.60 15.42
CA LYS A 157 -14.02 -11.45 14.26
C LYS A 157 -14.22 -10.72 12.92
N ASN A 158 -15.13 -9.73 12.92
CA ASN A 158 -15.53 -8.96 11.75
C ASN A 158 -15.55 -7.47 12.07
N TRP A 159 -15.59 -6.63 11.04
CA TRP A 159 -15.75 -5.19 11.22
C TRP A 159 -17.05 -4.86 11.95
N THR A 160 -18.13 -5.54 11.60
CA THR A 160 -19.48 -5.31 12.20
C THR A 160 -19.56 -5.67 13.68
N ASP A 161 -18.68 -6.51 14.19
CA ASP A 161 -18.65 -6.83 15.63
C ASP A 161 -18.29 -5.59 16.48
N LEU A 162 -17.52 -4.66 15.91
CA LEU A 162 -17.04 -3.46 16.61
C LEU A 162 -18.16 -2.50 17.06
N VAL A 163 -19.36 -2.61 16.47
CA VAL A 163 -20.50 -1.79 16.88
C VAL A 163 -21.26 -2.35 18.08
N ASP A 164 -20.89 -3.53 18.58
CA ASP A 164 -21.47 -4.12 19.80
C ASP A 164 -21.18 -3.21 20.99
N PRO A 165 -22.18 -2.85 21.83
CA PRO A 165 -21.99 -2.01 23.01
C PRO A 165 -20.97 -2.54 24.03
N LYS A 166 -20.62 -3.84 24.00
CA LYS A 166 -19.55 -4.40 24.87
C LYS A 166 -18.17 -3.78 24.61
N TYR A 167 -17.97 -3.14 23.45
CA TYR A 167 -16.73 -2.45 23.11
C TYR A 167 -16.74 -0.94 23.43
N LYS A 168 -17.79 -0.45 24.10
CA LYS A 168 -17.89 0.96 24.45
C LYS A 168 -16.69 1.40 25.30
N GLY A 169 -16.04 2.51 24.89
CA GLY A 169 -14.86 3.07 25.53
C GLY A 169 -13.55 2.30 25.26
N LEU A 170 -13.58 1.21 24.49
CA LEU A 170 -12.40 0.38 24.23
C LEU A 170 -11.73 0.64 22.87
N LEU A 171 -12.38 1.36 21.98
CA LEU A 171 -12.00 1.48 20.58
C LEU A 171 -11.13 2.71 20.29
N VAL A 172 -10.23 2.60 19.32
CA VAL A 172 -9.45 3.70 18.72
C VAL A 172 -9.32 3.50 17.22
N MET A 173 -9.32 4.59 16.45
CA MET A 173 -8.98 4.59 15.02
C MET A 173 -8.28 5.89 14.59
N PRO A 174 -7.54 5.90 13.46
CA PRO A 174 -6.90 7.12 12.97
C PRO A 174 -7.88 8.01 12.20
N ASP A 175 -7.52 9.30 12.08
CA ASP A 175 -8.28 10.31 11.33
C ASP A 175 -7.93 10.27 9.83
N PRO A 176 -8.91 10.16 8.92
CA PRO A 176 -8.69 10.14 7.47
C PRO A 176 -8.16 11.47 6.92
N SER A 177 -8.26 12.57 7.67
CA SER A 177 -7.70 13.87 7.25
C SER A 177 -6.18 13.90 7.26
N TYR A 178 -5.56 13.00 8.03
CA TYR A 178 -4.10 12.92 8.18
C TYR A 178 -3.49 11.68 7.51
N THR A 179 -4.20 10.55 7.49
CA THR A 179 -3.69 9.31 6.90
C THR A 179 -4.55 8.85 5.72
N ALA A 180 -3.92 8.77 4.55
CA ALA A 180 -4.58 8.34 3.33
C ALA A 180 -5.09 6.88 3.40
N ILE A 181 -4.35 6.00 4.07
CA ILE A 181 -4.79 4.61 4.31
C ILE A 181 -6.17 4.58 4.95
N GLN A 182 -6.40 5.44 5.95
CA GLN A 182 -7.68 5.52 6.65
C GLN A 182 -8.81 5.94 5.72
N LEU A 183 -8.55 6.85 4.78
CA LEU A 183 -9.55 7.26 3.80
C LEU A 183 -9.98 6.08 2.90
N MET A 184 -9.04 5.19 2.50
CA MET A 184 -9.34 3.99 1.73
C MET A 184 -10.25 3.04 2.51
N VAL A 185 -9.95 2.84 3.80
CA VAL A 185 -10.74 1.97 4.69
C VAL A 185 -12.14 2.54 4.88
N ILE A 186 -12.25 3.82 5.26
CA ILE A 186 -13.56 4.48 5.47
C ILE A 186 -14.38 4.49 4.19
N GLY A 187 -13.79 4.84 3.05
CA GLY A 187 -14.49 4.85 1.76
C GLY A 187 -15.04 3.48 1.37
N THR A 188 -14.34 2.40 1.72
CA THR A 188 -14.80 1.04 1.43
C THR A 188 -15.83 0.56 2.44
N LEU A 189 -15.59 0.72 3.75
CA LEU A 189 -16.51 0.25 4.79
C LEU A 189 -17.82 1.04 4.82
N SER A 190 -17.78 2.36 4.60
CA SER A 190 -18.99 3.18 4.52
C SER A 190 -19.91 2.81 3.33
N ARG A 191 -19.33 2.37 2.22
CA ARG A 191 -20.13 1.83 1.10
C ARG A 191 -20.71 0.47 1.40
N LYS A 192 -19.93 -0.38 2.07
CA LYS A 192 -20.36 -1.74 2.37
C LYS A 192 -21.40 -1.81 3.48
N TYR A 193 -21.23 -1.01 4.54
CA TYR A 193 -22.03 -1.08 5.76
C TYR A 193 -22.86 0.18 6.03
N GLY A 194 -22.75 1.21 5.20
CA GLY A 194 -23.37 2.52 5.41
C GLY A 194 -22.64 3.35 6.45
N TRP A 195 -22.96 4.65 6.49
CA TRP A 195 -22.43 5.56 7.50
C TRP A 195 -22.94 5.26 8.91
N GLU A 196 -24.07 4.55 9.03
CA GLU A 196 -24.60 4.04 10.29
C GLU A 196 -23.57 3.19 11.05
N PHE A 197 -22.70 2.46 10.34
CA PHE A 197 -21.57 1.76 10.97
C PHE A 197 -20.67 2.71 11.78
N TYR A 198 -20.27 3.84 11.20
CA TYR A 198 -19.43 4.84 11.86
C TYR A 198 -20.19 5.59 12.96
N GLU A 199 -21.48 5.86 12.80
CA GLU A 199 -22.34 6.45 13.84
C GLU A 199 -22.44 5.54 15.06
N LYS A 200 -22.53 4.21 14.86
CA LYS A 200 -22.48 3.22 15.96
C LYS A 200 -21.11 3.14 16.62
N LEU A 201 -20.02 3.25 15.86
CA LEU A 201 -18.68 3.36 16.45
C LEU A 201 -18.54 4.62 17.31
N ARG A 202 -19.13 5.74 16.89
CA ARG A 202 -19.21 6.94 17.71
C ARG A 202 -20.00 6.72 19.01
N ALA A 203 -21.14 6.04 18.93
CA ALA A 203 -21.94 5.68 20.12
C ALA A 203 -21.14 4.79 21.09
N ASN A 204 -20.20 3.99 20.59
CA ASN A 204 -19.23 3.23 21.37
C ASN A 204 -18.04 4.07 21.87
N GLU A 205 -18.10 5.41 21.79
CA GLU A 205 -17.07 6.33 22.30
C GLU A 205 -15.67 6.03 21.75
N ILE A 206 -15.60 5.69 20.45
CA ILE A 206 -14.33 5.44 19.81
C ILE A 206 -13.43 6.68 19.88
N MET A 207 -12.16 6.49 20.24
CA MET A 207 -11.15 7.55 20.25
C MET A 207 -10.61 7.77 18.84
N ILE A 208 -10.56 9.02 18.41
CA ILE A 208 -9.93 9.40 17.15
C ILE A 208 -8.54 9.96 17.45
N VAL A 209 -7.53 9.44 16.74
CA VAL A 209 -6.13 9.89 16.86
C VAL A 209 -5.57 10.21 15.47
N GLN A 210 -4.48 10.95 15.40
CA GLN A 210 -3.98 11.49 14.14
C GLN A 210 -3.43 10.42 13.18
N SER A 211 -2.81 9.34 13.71
CA SER A 211 -2.07 8.38 12.89
C SER A 211 -2.14 6.95 13.42
N HIS A 212 -1.82 5.98 12.55
CA HIS A 212 -1.66 4.59 12.98
C HIS A 212 -0.56 4.39 14.03
N GLN A 213 0.47 5.24 14.05
CA GLN A 213 1.46 5.22 15.13
C GLN A 213 0.81 5.60 16.47
N GLN A 214 0.01 6.65 16.51
CA GLN A 214 -0.71 7.03 17.73
C GLN A 214 -1.76 5.98 18.14
N VAL A 215 -2.36 5.25 17.18
CA VAL A 215 -3.19 4.08 17.49
C VAL A 215 -2.38 3.04 18.28
N SER A 216 -1.19 2.67 17.80
CA SER A 216 -0.28 1.74 18.49
C SER A 216 0.11 2.25 19.88
N GLU A 217 0.51 3.51 20.01
CA GLU A 217 0.84 4.13 21.29
C GLU A 217 -0.33 4.09 22.28
N THR A 218 -1.55 4.35 21.82
CA THR A 218 -2.78 4.28 22.61
C THR A 218 -3.04 2.87 23.14
N LEU A 219 -2.85 1.86 22.28
CA LEU A 219 -2.98 0.44 22.68
C LEU A 219 -1.89 0.03 23.67
N THR A 220 -0.63 0.39 23.43
CA THR A 220 0.50 -0.01 24.28
C THR A 220 0.41 0.62 25.66
N ARG A 221 -0.07 1.88 25.77
CA ARG A 221 -0.36 2.54 27.04
C ARG A 221 -1.62 2.00 27.73
N GLY A 222 -2.47 1.25 27.02
CA GLY A 222 -3.71 0.69 27.55
C GLY A 222 -4.85 1.70 27.72
N GLU A 223 -4.77 2.85 27.07
CA GLU A 223 -5.85 3.86 27.04
C GLU A 223 -7.06 3.35 26.26
N ARG A 224 -6.82 2.55 25.25
CA ARG A 224 -7.80 1.75 24.49
C ARG A 224 -7.25 0.34 24.31
N LEU A 225 -8.13 -0.60 24.02
CA LEU A 225 -7.76 -2.02 23.97
C LEU A 225 -7.90 -2.63 22.57
N ILE A 226 -8.64 -1.96 21.68
CA ILE A 226 -8.90 -2.42 20.31
C ILE A 226 -8.76 -1.25 19.34
N ALA A 227 -7.90 -1.41 18.35
CA ALA A 227 -7.92 -0.55 17.17
C ALA A 227 -8.97 -1.10 16.19
N ALA A 228 -9.99 -0.31 15.90
CA ALA A 228 -11.03 -0.67 14.94
C ALA A 228 -10.42 -0.83 13.53
N GLU A 229 -9.45 -0.01 13.19
CA GLU A 229 -8.79 0.06 11.88
C GLU A 229 -7.30 0.31 12.10
N GLY A 230 -6.54 -0.75 12.38
CA GLY A 230 -5.13 -0.69 12.75
C GLY A 230 -4.20 -1.18 11.63
N ALA A 231 -3.05 -0.53 11.44
CA ALA A 231 -2.01 -0.99 10.52
C ALA A 231 -1.15 -2.08 11.18
N ASP A 232 -1.10 -3.27 10.57
CA ASP A 232 -0.44 -4.46 11.10
C ASP A 232 1.06 -4.25 11.41
N GLN A 233 1.75 -3.43 10.64
CA GLN A 233 3.16 -3.11 10.88
C GLN A 233 3.42 -2.66 12.32
N TYR A 234 2.57 -1.79 12.86
CA TYR A 234 2.75 -1.31 14.23
C TYR A 234 2.44 -2.41 15.25
N ALA A 235 1.40 -3.20 15.02
CA ALA A 235 1.11 -4.35 15.87
C ALA A 235 2.25 -5.37 15.87
N TRP A 236 2.91 -5.58 14.72
CA TRP A 236 4.08 -6.44 14.63
C TRP A 236 5.26 -5.89 15.43
N LEU A 237 5.53 -4.59 15.34
CA LEU A 237 6.58 -3.93 16.12
C LEU A 237 6.28 -4.00 17.63
N ASP A 238 5.04 -3.79 18.02
CA ASP A 238 4.60 -3.88 19.41
C ASP A 238 4.76 -5.30 19.95
N ARG A 239 4.41 -6.34 19.17
CA ARG A 239 4.68 -7.75 19.54
C ARG A 239 6.17 -8.01 19.72
N LYS A 240 6.99 -7.51 18.80
CA LYS A 240 8.45 -7.63 18.88
C LYS A 240 9.03 -6.93 20.11
N ALA A 241 8.40 -5.83 20.55
CA ALA A 241 8.74 -5.13 21.79
C ALA A 241 8.19 -5.83 23.05
N GLY A 242 7.47 -6.95 22.94
CA GLY A 242 6.97 -7.75 24.06
C GLY A 242 5.54 -7.43 24.48
N HIS A 243 4.85 -6.49 23.83
CA HIS A 243 3.44 -6.21 24.12
C HIS A 243 2.54 -7.36 23.66
N LYS A 244 1.51 -7.66 24.46
CA LYS A 244 0.50 -8.69 24.15
C LYS A 244 -0.57 -8.13 23.24
N ILE A 245 -0.21 -7.93 21.98
CA ILE A 245 -1.03 -7.34 20.93
C ILE A 245 -1.07 -8.30 19.74
N GLN A 246 -2.22 -8.43 19.09
CA GLN A 246 -2.34 -9.21 17.85
C GLN A 246 -3.17 -8.47 16.82
N THR A 247 -2.90 -8.78 15.55
CA THR A 247 -3.74 -8.41 14.42
C THR A 247 -4.77 -9.50 14.21
N ILE A 248 -6.02 -9.10 14.12
CA ILE A 248 -7.16 -9.94 13.77
C ILE A 248 -7.48 -9.62 12.31
N TRP A 249 -7.41 -10.63 11.46
CA TRP A 249 -7.81 -10.53 10.06
C TRP A 249 -9.32 -10.75 9.96
N PRO A 250 -10.12 -9.70 9.68
CA PRO A 250 -11.58 -9.85 9.67
C PRO A 250 -12.03 -10.87 8.64
N THR A 251 -12.98 -11.75 9.01
CA THR A 251 -13.46 -12.82 8.13
C THR A 251 -14.26 -12.28 6.92
N ASP A 252 -14.74 -11.05 7.00
CA ASP A 252 -15.36 -10.30 5.91
C ASP A 252 -14.34 -9.54 5.03
N GLY A 253 -13.06 -9.57 5.39
CA GLY A 253 -11.91 -9.11 4.61
C GLY A 253 -11.13 -7.99 5.28
N ALA A 254 -9.80 -8.12 5.27
CA ALA A 254 -8.84 -7.08 5.66
C ALA A 254 -8.50 -6.18 4.44
N PHE A 255 -7.69 -5.15 4.66
CA PHE A 255 -7.22 -4.27 3.58
C PHE A 255 -5.74 -4.52 3.30
N ALA A 256 -5.41 -4.60 2.00
CA ALA A 256 -4.04 -4.58 1.51
C ALA A 256 -3.88 -3.37 0.59
N ILE A 257 -3.21 -2.33 1.07
CA ILE A 257 -3.08 -1.06 0.37
C ILE A 257 -1.63 -0.88 -0.04
N GLY A 258 -1.36 -0.86 -1.34
CA GLY A 258 -0.04 -0.62 -1.89
C GLY A 258 0.48 0.76 -1.51
N ALA A 259 1.81 0.86 -1.38
CA ALA A 259 2.48 2.16 -1.29
C ALA A 259 3.26 2.40 -2.60
N PRO A 260 2.60 2.96 -3.61
CA PRO A 260 3.20 3.23 -4.90
C PRO A 260 4.42 4.14 -4.79
N THR A 261 5.47 3.75 -5.51
CA THR A 261 6.63 4.58 -5.81
C THR A 261 6.52 5.03 -7.26
N ALA A 262 6.59 6.33 -7.49
CA ALA A 262 6.51 6.94 -8.81
C ALA A 262 7.70 7.88 -9.04
N VAL A 263 8.22 7.91 -10.26
CA VAL A 263 9.27 8.84 -10.71
C VAL A 263 8.59 10.12 -11.21
N ILE A 264 9.04 11.26 -10.72
CA ILE A 264 8.41 12.56 -11.01
C ILE A 264 8.83 13.07 -12.38
N LYS A 265 7.86 13.57 -13.15
CA LYS A 265 8.10 14.23 -14.43
C LYS A 265 8.69 15.62 -14.21
N GLY A 266 9.78 15.93 -14.91
CA GLY A 266 10.49 17.21 -14.73
C GLY A 266 11.31 17.30 -13.44
N ALA A 267 11.61 16.16 -12.82
CA ALA A 267 12.47 16.05 -11.67
C ALA A 267 13.85 16.66 -11.90
N PRO A 268 14.47 17.33 -10.89
CA PRO A 268 15.82 17.88 -11.00
C PRO A 268 16.90 16.82 -11.27
N HIS A 269 16.73 15.60 -10.73
CA HIS A 269 17.69 14.50 -10.81
C HIS A 269 17.03 13.24 -11.41
N PRO A 270 16.69 13.26 -12.72
CA PRO A 270 15.83 12.19 -13.32
C PRO A 270 16.52 10.82 -13.36
N ASN A 271 17.85 10.75 -13.48
CA ASN A 271 18.59 9.48 -13.47
C ASN A 271 18.71 8.93 -12.03
N ALA A 272 18.99 9.78 -11.05
CA ALA A 272 19.03 9.41 -9.64
C ALA A 272 17.62 9.00 -9.14
N GLY A 273 16.55 9.65 -9.63
CA GLY A 273 15.17 9.28 -9.39
C GLY A 273 14.87 7.86 -9.85
N LYS A 274 15.22 7.52 -11.09
CA LYS A 274 15.07 6.15 -11.62
C LYS A 274 15.93 5.14 -10.86
N ALA A 275 17.19 5.51 -10.53
CA ALA A 275 18.07 4.64 -9.76
C ALA A 275 17.50 4.34 -8.35
N LEU A 276 16.91 5.33 -7.68
CA LEU A 276 16.24 5.10 -6.39
C LEU A 276 14.96 4.28 -6.54
N ALA A 277 14.14 4.53 -7.56
CA ALA A 277 12.94 3.72 -7.83
C ALA A 277 13.29 2.25 -8.13
N GLU A 278 14.36 1.99 -8.88
CA GLU A 278 14.93 0.65 -9.11
C GLU A 278 15.35 0.02 -7.78
N PHE A 279 16.08 0.77 -6.94
CA PHE A 279 16.57 0.30 -5.65
C PHE A 279 15.45 -0.08 -4.69
N MET A 280 14.31 0.65 -4.70
CA MET A 280 13.13 0.33 -3.88
C MET A 280 12.60 -1.09 -4.11
N ILE A 281 12.82 -1.66 -5.29
CA ILE A 281 12.35 -3.00 -5.69
C ILE A 281 13.48 -4.03 -5.67
N SER A 282 14.70 -3.61 -5.35
CA SER A 282 15.88 -4.49 -5.26
C SER A 282 15.75 -5.52 -4.14
N ASP A 283 16.56 -6.56 -4.20
CA ASP A 283 16.65 -7.58 -3.13
C ASP A 283 17.01 -6.94 -1.79
N THR A 284 17.90 -5.94 -1.79
CA THR A 284 18.34 -5.22 -0.59
C THR A 284 17.16 -4.61 0.16
N VAL A 285 16.31 -3.85 -0.52
CA VAL A 285 15.16 -3.20 0.11
C VAL A 285 14.04 -4.19 0.40
N GLN A 286 13.71 -5.04 -0.56
CA GLN A 286 12.54 -5.92 -0.43
C GLN A 286 12.72 -6.98 0.67
N LYS A 287 13.96 -7.48 0.88
CA LYS A 287 14.28 -8.40 1.98
C LYS A 287 14.46 -7.69 3.35
N LEU A 288 14.68 -6.37 3.36
CA LEU A 288 14.69 -5.57 4.60
C LEU A 288 13.27 -5.45 5.19
N LEU A 289 12.26 -5.25 4.34
CA LEU A 289 10.90 -4.88 4.77
C LEU A 289 10.25 -5.85 5.76
N PRO A 290 10.32 -7.19 5.59
CA PRO A 290 9.77 -8.12 6.58
C PRO A 290 10.37 -7.99 7.97
N GLY A 291 11.66 -7.66 8.08
CA GLY A 291 12.34 -7.38 9.36
C GLY A 291 11.86 -6.10 10.06
N GLU A 292 11.16 -5.24 9.33
CA GLU A 292 10.50 -4.01 9.80
C GLU A 292 8.98 -4.19 10.00
N GLY A 293 8.48 -5.42 9.93
CA GLY A 293 7.04 -5.71 10.05
C GLY A 293 6.22 -5.34 8.81
N ILE A 294 6.85 -5.16 7.66
CA ILE A 294 6.24 -4.65 6.45
C ILE A 294 6.17 -5.74 5.38
N TYR A 295 5.00 -5.91 4.76
CA TYR A 295 4.88 -6.77 3.59
C TYR A 295 5.55 -6.12 2.37
N ALA A 296 6.42 -6.86 1.71
CA ALA A 296 7.09 -6.41 0.50
C ALA A 296 6.10 -6.24 -0.67
N GLY A 297 6.42 -5.33 -1.59
CA GLY A 297 5.67 -5.20 -2.85
C GLY A 297 5.87 -6.39 -3.78
N ARG A 298 7.03 -7.06 -3.68
CA ARG A 298 7.36 -8.26 -4.46
C ARG A 298 6.66 -9.49 -3.90
N SER A 299 6.20 -10.36 -4.80
CA SER A 299 5.51 -11.61 -4.47
C SER A 299 6.45 -12.75 -4.06
N ASP A 300 7.74 -12.65 -4.40
CA ASP A 300 8.77 -13.65 -4.10
C ASP A 300 9.51 -13.38 -2.76
N VAL A 301 8.98 -12.48 -1.92
CA VAL A 301 9.52 -12.16 -0.60
C VAL A 301 8.57 -12.65 0.48
N GLU A 302 9.12 -13.35 1.47
CA GLU A 302 8.38 -13.88 2.60
C GLU A 302 7.73 -12.76 3.44
N PRO A 303 6.58 -13.03 4.09
CA PRO A 303 5.93 -12.07 4.98
C PRO A 303 6.77 -11.79 6.24
N PRO A 304 6.42 -10.76 7.02
CA PRO A 304 6.98 -10.55 8.35
C PRO A 304 6.81 -11.79 9.24
N ALA A 305 7.85 -12.12 10.00
CA ALA A 305 7.85 -13.31 10.86
C ALA A 305 6.61 -13.37 11.77
N GLY A 306 5.92 -14.49 11.79
CA GLY A 306 4.70 -14.72 12.56
C GLY A 306 3.41 -14.17 11.91
N ASN A 307 3.51 -13.52 10.76
CA ASN A 307 2.35 -13.12 9.96
C ASN A 307 2.04 -14.13 8.85
N PRO A 308 0.78 -14.31 8.45
CA PRO A 308 0.43 -15.19 7.34
C PRO A 308 0.89 -14.62 5.99
N PRO A 309 1.15 -15.46 4.98
CA PRO A 309 1.30 -15.02 3.60
C PRO A 309 0.06 -14.22 3.13
N LEU A 310 0.28 -13.20 2.31
CA LEU A 310 -0.81 -12.31 1.85
C LEU A 310 -1.96 -13.08 1.19
N GLY A 311 -1.66 -14.13 0.42
CA GLY A 311 -2.66 -14.97 -0.24
C GLY A 311 -3.54 -15.81 0.72
N GLN A 312 -3.18 -15.89 2.01
CA GLN A 312 -4.00 -16.55 3.03
C GLN A 312 -4.91 -15.56 3.78
N ILE A 313 -4.76 -14.26 3.55
CA ILE A 313 -5.60 -13.23 4.15
C ILE A 313 -6.74 -12.93 3.18
N LYS A 314 -7.99 -13.06 3.64
CA LYS A 314 -9.11 -12.58 2.85
C LYS A 314 -9.06 -11.06 2.77
N LEU A 315 -9.12 -10.51 1.56
CA LEU A 315 -9.00 -9.07 1.33
C LEU A 315 -10.31 -8.49 0.81
N MET A 316 -10.57 -7.24 1.19
CA MET A 316 -11.59 -6.40 0.55
C MET A 316 -11.01 -5.72 -0.68
N SER A 317 -11.79 -5.67 -1.74
CA SER A 317 -11.47 -4.84 -2.91
C SER A 317 -11.66 -3.36 -2.57
N VAL A 318 -10.70 -2.52 -2.96
CA VAL A 318 -10.75 -1.07 -2.79
C VAL A 318 -10.92 -0.42 -4.17
N ASP A 319 -11.98 0.35 -4.33
CA ASP A 319 -12.24 1.14 -5.53
C ASP A 319 -11.55 2.51 -5.40
N TYR A 320 -10.27 2.56 -5.78
CA TYR A 320 -9.43 3.74 -5.64
C TYR A 320 -9.95 4.92 -6.48
N ASP A 321 -10.44 4.69 -7.69
CA ASP A 321 -10.98 5.75 -8.56
C ASP A 321 -12.22 6.42 -7.96
N GLN A 322 -13.07 5.63 -7.33
CA GLN A 322 -14.26 6.19 -6.70
C GLN A 322 -13.92 6.89 -5.37
N ILE A 323 -12.98 6.35 -4.59
CA ILE A 323 -12.54 6.99 -3.35
C ILE A 323 -11.88 8.33 -3.65
N GLU A 324 -11.09 8.42 -4.72
CA GLU A 324 -10.50 9.68 -5.18
C GLU A 324 -11.58 10.73 -5.49
N LYS A 325 -12.60 10.35 -6.25
CA LYS A 325 -13.72 11.25 -6.60
C LYS A 325 -14.48 11.72 -5.36
N ASP A 326 -14.67 10.84 -4.37
CA ASP A 326 -15.46 11.09 -3.17
C ASP A 326 -14.63 11.62 -1.99
N ALA A 327 -13.32 11.75 -2.11
CA ALA A 327 -12.39 12.02 -1.01
C ALA A 327 -12.80 13.19 -0.12
N LYS A 328 -13.28 14.30 -0.72
CA LYS A 328 -13.77 15.47 0.02
C LYS A 328 -15.02 15.11 0.82
N ASN A 329 -15.99 14.46 0.20
CA ASN A 329 -17.27 14.13 0.83
C ASN A 329 -17.07 13.12 1.97
N LEU A 330 -16.19 12.12 1.77
CA LEU A 330 -15.84 11.13 2.80
C LEU A 330 -15.25 11.81 4.05
N LYS A 331 -14.31 12.74 3.87
CA LYS A 331 -13.72 13.51 4.97
C LYS A 331 -14.75 14.42 5.66
N THR A 332 -15.59 15.11 4.87
CA THR A 332 -16.67 15.96 5.42
C THR A 332 -17.63 15.13 6.26
N ARG A 333 -18.11 13.99 5.73
CA ARG A 333 -19.06 13.16 6.46
C ARG A 333 -18.45 12.54 7.73
N PHE A 334 -17.17 12.13 7.66
CA PHE A 334 -16.44 11.68 8.85
C PHE A 334 -16.39 12.78 9.93
N ASN A 335 -16.05 14.01 9.55
CA ASN A 335 -15.98 15.12 10.50
C ASN A 335 -17.35 15.47 11.11
N GLU A 336 -18.44 15.42 10.33
CA GLU A 336 -19.80 15.60 10.84
C GLU A 336 -20.17 14.57 11.94
N ILE A 337 -19.65 13.36 11.83
CA ILE A 337 -19.87 12.30 12.83
C ILE A 337 -19.00 12.51 14.08
N TYR A 338 -17.74 12.89 13.93
CA TYR A 338 -16.75 12.81 15.01
C TYR A 338 -16.26 14.16 15.55
N GLN A 339 -16.50 15.27 14.86
CA GLN A 339 -16.14 16.64 15.26
C GLN A 339 -17.38 17.51 15.47
#